data_c87896c20b2c99cb1428092acafc980a
#
_entry.id   c87896c20b2c99cb1428092acafc980a
#
_cell.length_a   1.000
_cell.length_b   1.000
_cell.length_c   1.000
_cell.angle_alpha   90.00
_cell.angle_beta   90.00
_cell.angle_gamma   90.00
#
_symmetry.space_group_name_H-M   'P 1'
#
loop_
_entity.id
_entity.type
_entity.pdbx_description
1 polymer ?
#
loop_
_entity_poly.entity_id
_entity_poly.type
_entity_poly.pdbx_seq_one_letter_code
_entity_poly.pdbx_strand_id
1 'polypeptide(L)'
;GWASGGKIKTRVSVIGLIMDLVRFAELKGYTIFMLGSKEDIIERVYFNLTRHFPKLRIVGRHSGHMNRQRELMVKEAIRKTSPDIILFASDFPEQEIWIENNTGFFGNSVIIGVSGAFDILSGKDKKAPDSFKLKGYTWLWRIIARPYRIFRMFRILQFIIMVLVSRLKKKRATE
;
A
#
# COMPACT_ATOMS: atom_id res chain seq x y z
N GLY A 1 16.56 -2.92 -9.75
CA GLY A 1 17.80 -2.19 -9.85
C GLY A 1 18.95 -3.03 -10.41
N TRP A 2 19.49 -3.98 -9.65
CA TRP A 2 20.60 -4.82 -10.11
C TRP A 2 20.24 -5.70 -11.33
N ALA A 3 19.04 -6.25 -11.34
CA ALA A 3 18.59 -7.12 -12.42
C ALA A 3 18.28 -6.38 -13.74
N SER A 4 17.96 -5.10 -13.70
CA SER A 4 17.62 -4.28 -14.87
C SER A 4 18.75 -3.34 -15.33
N GLY A 5 19.94 -3.40 -14.68
CA GLY A 5 21.07 -2.52 -15.00
C GLY A 5 20.92 -1.06 -14.55
N GLY A 6 19.77 -0.69 -13.97
CA GLY A 6 19.52 0.66 -13.48
C GLY A 6 20.03 0.87 -12.05
N LYS A 7 20.68 1.99 -11.78
CA LYS A 7 21.05 2.40 -10.41
C LYS A 7 19.85 3.07 -9.75
N ILE A 8 19.35 2.46 -8.66
CA ILE A 8 18.33 3.11 -7.81
C ILE A 8 19.03 4.17 -6.97
N LYS A 9 18.73 5.44 -7.24
CA LYS A 9 19.33 6.59 -6.55
C LYS A 9 18.70 6.86 -5.19
N THR A 10 17.40 6.63 -5.05
CA THR A 10 16.64 6.98 -3.84
C THR A 10 15.63 5.89 -3.49
N ARG A 11 15.42 5.66 -2.21
CA ARG A 11 14.40 4.74 -1.70
C ARG A 11 13.35 5.52 -0.92
N VAL A 12 12.11 5.50 -1.39
CA VAL A 12 10.98 6.11 -0.69
C VAL A 12 10.26 5.04 0.13
N SER A 13 10.05 5.31 1.42
CA SER A 13 9.22 4.47 2.28
C SER A 13 7.75 4.79 2.05
N VAL A 14 6.92 3.79 1.77
CA VAL A 14 5.46 3.97 1.62
C VAL A 14 4.85 4.62 2.87
N ILE A 15 5.29 4.24 4.06
CA ILE A 15 4.80 4.84 5.32
C ILE A 15 5.22 6.31 5.42
N GLY A 16 6.46 6.64 5.07
CA GLY A 16 6.92 8.02 5.01
C GLY A 16 6.08 8.85 4.05
N LEU A 17 5.87 8.34 2.84
CA LEU A 17 5.04 8.98 1.83
C LEU A 17 3.60 9.23 2.34
N ILE A 18 2.99 8.24 2.99
CA ILE A 18 1.63 8.39 3.56
C ILE A 18 1.61 9.48 4.63
N MET A 19 2.61 9.50 5.53
CA MET A 19 2.67 10.51 6.61
C MET A 19 2.88 11.91 6.06
N ASP A 20 3.72 12.07 5.03
CA ASP A 20 3.93 13.35 4.35
C ASP A 20 2.65 13.80 3.61
N LEU A 21 1.97 12.87 2.97
CA LEU A 21 0.70 13.13 2.28
C LEU A 21 -0.42 13.53 3.25
N VAL A 22 -0.53 12.85 4.39
CA VAL A 22 -1.50 13.17 5.45
C VAL A 22 -1.24 14.56 6.03
N ARG A 23 0.04 14.89 6.30
CA ARG A 23 0.44 16.24 6.75
C ARG A 23 0.11 17.29 5.70
N PHE A 24 0.38 17.02 4.45
CA PHE A 24 0.06 17.93 3.35
C PHE A 24 -1.46 18.11 3.19
N ALA A 25 -2.24 17.03 3.30
CA ALA A 25 -3.70 17.08 3.27
C ALA A 25 -4.26 17.94 4.42
N GLU A 26 -3.74 17.77 5.64
CA GLU A 26 -4.15 18.60 6.78
C GLU A 26 -3.85 20.07 6.55
N LEU A 27 -2.65 20.40 6.04
CA LEU A 27 -2.23 21.79 5.78
C LEU A 27 -3.06 22.45 4.67
N LYS A 28 -3.43 21.71 3.65
CA LYS A 28 -4.17 22.22 2.48
C LYS A 28 -5.68 22.06 2.60
N GLY A 29 -6.16 21.37 3.63
CA GLY A 29 -7.59 21.08 3.82
C GLY A 29 -8.12 20.00 2.88
N TYR A 30 -7.24 19.19 2.27
CA TYR A 30 -7.65 18.07 1.42
C TYR A 30 -8.34 16.98 2.22
N THR A 31 -9.29 16.34 1.55
CA THR A 31 -10.09 15.26 2.12
C THR A 31 -9.50 13.90 1.79
N ILE A 32 -9.52 12.99 2.76
CA ILE A 32 -9.01 11.62 2.60
C ILE A 32 -10.15 10.62 2.76
N PHE A 33 -10.22 9.65 1.86
CA PHE A 33 -11.03 8.44 2.00
C PHE A 33 -10.11 7.25 2.22
N MET A 34 -10.38 6.44 3.24
CA MET A 34 -9.61 5.23 3.53
C MET A 34 -10.40 4.00 3.14
N LEU A 35 -9.78 3.11 2.37
CA LEU A 35 -10.39 1.92 1.86
C LEU A 35 -9.48 0.71 2.07
N GLY A 36 -10.07 -0.43 2.40
CA GLY A 36 -9.31 -1.67 2.47
C GLY A 36 -8.91 -2.10 3.88
N SER A 37 -8.09 -3.14 3.94
CA SER A 37 -7.69 -3.79 5.18
C SER A 37 -8.87 -4.39 5.97
N LYS A 38 -8.63 -4.84 7.20
CA LYS A 38 -9.67 -5.36 8.11
C LYS A 38 -10.31 -4.21 8.87
N GLU A 39 -11.54 -4.42 9.35
CA GLU A 39 -12.31 -3.42 10.09
C GLU A 39 -11.54 -2.88 11.31
N ASP A 40 -11.02 -3.80 12.15
CA ASP A 40 -10.23 -3.44 13.34
C ASP A 40 -8.97 -2.61 13.00
N ILE A 41 -8.38 -2.85 11.84
CA ILE A 41 -7.19 -2.15 11.37
C ILE A 41 -7.54 -0.73 10.93
N ILE A 42 -8.55 -0.60 10.06
CA ILE A 42 -8.91 0.71 9.50
C ILE A 42 -9.42 1.66 10.58
N GLU A 43 -10.16 1.16 11.58
CA GLU A 43 -10.61 1.96 12.72
C GLU A 43 -9.42 2.45 13.56
N ARG A 44 -8.44 1.59 13.82
CA ARG A 44 -7.22 2.01 14.54
C ARG A 44 -6.40 3.03 13.75
N VAL A 45 -6.30 2.86 12.43
CA VAL A 45 -5.60 3.84 11.57
C VAL A 45 -6.31 5.17 11.64
N TYR A 46 -7.63 5.18 11.51
CA TYR A 46 -8.44 6.39 11.65
C TYR A 46 -8.18 7.09 12.99
N PHE A 47 -8.30 6.37 14.09
CA PHE A 47 -8.07 6.92 15.42
C PHE A 47 -6.64 7.48 15.58
N ASN A 48 -5.62 6.74 15.12
CA ASN A 48 -4.24 7.17 15.22
C ASN A 48 -3.96 8.41 14.36
N LEU A 49 -4.51 8.48 13.15
CA LEU A 49 -4.33 9.63 12.27
C LEU A 49 -5.04 10.87 12.83
N THR A 50 -6.29 10.76 13.24
CA THR A 50 -7.06 11.91 13.78
C THR A 50 -6.49 12.42 15.11
N ARG A 51 -5.90 11.54 15.92
CA ARG A 51 -5.20 11.93 17.14
C ARG A 51 -3.93 12.74 16.88
N HIS A 52 -3.16 12.38 15.84
CA HIS A 52 -1.91 13.06 15.51
C HIS A 52 -2.10 14.27 14.58
N PHE A 53 -3.20 14.28 13.84
CA PHE A 53 -3.57 15.31 12.86
C PHE A 53 -5.02 15.75 13.10
N PRO A 54 -5.28 16.61 14.10
CA PRO A 54 -6.64 16.95 14.52
C PRO A 54 -7.47 17.70 13.47
N LYS A 55 -6.81 18.38 12.54
CA LYS A 55 -7.47 19.12 11.45
C LYS A 55 -7.62 18.30 10.17
N LEU A 56 -7.15 17.02 10.17
CA LEU A 56 -7.26 16.15 9.03
C LEU A 56 -8.72 15.79 8.73
N ARG A 57 -9.12 15.96 7.49
CA ARG A 57 -10.49 15.68 7.04
C ARG A 57 -10.58 14.30 6.42
N ILE A 58 -10.92 13.28 7.22
CA ILE A 58 -11.23 11.92 6.73
C ILE A 58 -12.74 11.86 6.48
N VAL A 59 -13.14 11.85 5.21
CA VAL A 59 -14.55 11.93 4.78
C VAL A 59 -15.22 10.57 4.64
N GLY A 60 -14.46 9.48 4.73
CA GLY A 60 -15.00 8.14 4.76
C GLY A 60 -13.93 7.09 5.01
N ARG A 61 -14.39 5.94 5.52
CA ARG A 61 -13.55 4.76 5.70
C ARG A 61 -14.37 3.50 5.53
N HIS A 62 -13.78 2.50 4.89
CA HIS A 62 -14.45 1.23 4.65
C HIS A 62 -13.44 0.08 4.61
N SER A 63 -13.77 -1.04 5.24
CA SER A 63 -12.92 -2.25 5.21
C SER A 63 -12.88 -2.89 3.83
N GLY A 64 -11.80 -3.67 3.58
CA GLY A 64 -11.56 -4.30 2.29
C GLY A 64 -12.33 -5.60 2.04
N HIS A 65 -13.14 -6.07 2.98
CA HIS A 65 -14.00 -7.23 2.79
C HIS A 65 -15.24 -6.83 1.99
N MET A 66 -15.08 -6.72 0.67
CA MET A 66 -16.12 -6.27 -0.25
C MET A 66 -16.77 -7.45 -0.94
N ASN A 67 -18.04 -7.71 -0.62
CA ASN A 67 -18.94 -8.41 -1.55
C ASN A 67 -19.48 -7.39 -2.57
N ARG A 68 -20.13 -7.86 -3.62
CA ARG A 68 -20.66 -7.00 -4.70
C ARG A 68 -21.55 -5.86 -4.19
N GLN A 69 -22.37 -6.11 -3.19
CA GLN A 69 -23.28 -5.11 -2.63
C GLN A 69 -22.52 -4.03 -1.85
N ARG A 70 -21.55 -4.44 -1.03
CA ARG A 70 -20.66 -3.50 -0.30
C ARG A 70 -19.80 -2.66 -1.24
N GLU A 71 -19.31 -3.25 -2.32
CA GLU A 71 -18.55 -2.53 -3.33
C GLU A 71 -19.37 -1.40 -3.96
N LEU A 72 -20.64 -1.63 -4.28
CA LEU A 72 -21.54 -0.58 -4.77
C LEU A 72 -21.74 0.53 -3.75
N MET A 73 -21.92 0.19 -2.47
CA MET A 73 -22.04 1.18 -1.39
C MET A 73 -20.75 2.02 -1.23
N VAL A 74 -19.59 1.40 -1.32
CA VAL A 74 -18.30 2.09 -1.26
C VAL A 74 -18.12 3.06 -2.43
N LYS A 75 -18.43 2.61 -3.63
CA LYS A 75 -18.39 3.45 -4.84
C LYS A 75 -19.31 4.66 -4.71
N GLU A 76 -20.52 4.43 -4.22
CA GLU A 76 -21.47 5.52 -3.98
C GLU A 76 -21.00 6.48 -2.90
N ALA A 77 -20.40 5.98 -1.82
CA ALA A 77 -19.81 6.80 -0.77
C ALA A 77 -18.65 7.66 -1.30
N ILE A 78 -17.76 7.09 -2.11
CA ILE A 78 -16.66 7.82 -2.76
C ILE A 78 -17.23 8.91 -3.69
N ARG A 79 -18.25 8.57 -4.49
CA ARG A 79 -18.89 9.53 -5.39
C ARG A 79 -19.52 10.71 -4.63
N LYS A 80 -20.22 10.43 -3.54
CA LYS A 80 -20.89 11.46 -2.71
C LYS A 80 -19.91 12.36 -1.97
N THR A 81 -18.83 11.78 -1.47
CA THR A 81 -17.84 12.54 -0.68
C THR A 81 -16.81 13.23 -1.56
N SER A 82 -16.63 12.79 -2.81
CA SER A 82 -15.65 13.31 -3.78
C SER A 82 -14.31 13.63 -3.13
N PRO A 83 -13.63 12.62 -2.52
CA PRO A 83 -12.40 12.85 -1.78
C PRO A 83 -11.28 13.29 -2.70
N ASP A 84 -10.35 14.11 -2.20
CA ASP A 84 -9.15 14.49 -2.95
C ASP A 84 -8.16 13.32 -3.04
N ILE A 85 -8.07 12.52 -1.97
CA ILE A 85 -7.12 11.42 -1.85
C ILE A 85 -7.83 10.15 -1.38
N ILE A 86 -7.58 9.03 -2.04
CA ILE A 86 -8.04 7.70 -1.64
C ILE A 86 -6.83 6.85 -1.27
N LEU A 87 -6.73 6.44 -0.01
CA LEU A 87 -5.74 5.47 0.45
C LEU A 87 -6.35 4.08 0.42
N PHE A 88 -5.88 3.24 -0.50
CA PHE A 88 -6.42 1.89 -0.68
C PHE A 88 -5.43 0.81 -0.23
N ALA A 89 -5.84 -0.02 0.73
CA ALA A 89 -5.05 -1.09 1.30
C ALA A 89 -5.66 -2.46 0.98
N SER A 90 -5.12 -3.14 0.00
CA SER A 90 -5.43 -4.53 -0.32
C SER A 90 -4.15 -5.32 -0.62
N ASP A 91 -4.25 -6.63 -0.80
CA ASP A 91 -3.12 -7.45 -1.21
C ASP A 91 -2.84 -7.28 -2.72
N PHE A 92 -1.58 -7.51 -3.11
CA PHE A 92 -1.17 -7.59 -4.51
C PHE A 92 -1.52 -8.99 -5.06
N PRO A 93 -2.08 -9.12 -6.30
CA PRO A 93 -2.36 -8.08 -7.29
C PRO A 93 -3.79 -7.50 -7.21
N GLU A 94 -4.63 -7.92 -6.28
CA GLU A 94 -6.04 -7.53 -6.22
C GLU A 94 -6.23 -6.02 -6.13
N GLN A 95 -5.32 -5.33 -5.44
CA GLN A 95 -5.33 -3.87 -5.29
C GLN A 95 -5.25 -3.18 -6.66
N GLU A 96 -4.26 -3.55 -7.47
CA GLU A 96 -3.99 -2.94 -8.77
C GLU A 96 -5.12 -3.23 -9.76
N ILE A 97 -5.61 -4.48 -9.78
CA ILE A 97 -6.72 -4.90 -10.63
C ILE A 97 -8.00 -4.13 -10.27
N TRP A 98 -8.27 -3.98 -8.97
CA TRP A 98 -9.46 -3.25 -8.53
C TRP A 98 -9.39 -1.76 -8.88
N ILE A 99 -8.22 -1.12 -8.71
CA ILE A 99 -8.01 0.28 -9.09
C ILE A 99 -8.21 0.45 -10.60
N GLU A 100 -7.60 -0.40 -11.42
CA GLU A 100 -7.71 -0.35 -12.88
C GLU A 100 -9.16 -0.48 -13.35
N ASN A 101 -9.89 -1.47 -12.82
CA ASN A 101 -11.29 -1.71 -13.17
C ASN A 101 -12.26 -0.62 -12.71
N ASN A 102 -11.82 0.30 -11.85
CA ASN A 102 -12.67 1.30 -11.23
C ASN A 102 -12.21 2.75 -11.46
N THR A 103 -11.24 2.99 -12.31
CA THR A 103 -10.68 4.34 -12.58
C THR A 103 -11.74 5.37 -12.91
N GLY A 104 -12.80 5.01 -13.65
CA GLY A 104 -13.88 5.93 -14.01
C GLY A 104 -14.79 6.37 -12.82
N PHE A 105 -14.67 5.73 -11.65
CA PHE A 105 -15.48 6.08 -10.47
C PHE A 105 -14.84 7.16 -9.58
N PHE A 106 -13.56 7.39 -9.72
CA PHE A 106 -12.81 8.19 -8.76
C PHE A 106 -12.77 9.69 -9.07
N GLY A 107 -13.31 10.09 -10.23
CA GLY A 107 -13.33 11.50 -10.64
C GLY A 107 -11.92 12.09 -10.64
N ASN A 108 -11.73 13.17 -9.87
CA ASN A 108 -10.44 13.86 -9.74
C ASN A 108 -9.60 13.38 -8.54
N SER A 109 -10.02 12.29 -7.86
CA SER A 109 -9.30 11.77 -6.70
C SER A 109 -7.96 11.14 -7.09
N VAL A 110 -6.93 11.41 -6.31
CA VAL A 110 -5.65 10.68 -6.39
C VAL A 110 -5.75 9.39 -5.58
N ILE A 111 -5.53 8.23 -6.22
CA ILE A 111 -5.58 6.94 -5.56
C ILE A 111 -4.16 6.44 -5.32
N ILE A 112 -3.92 6.00 -4.08
CA ILE A 112 -2.62 5.46 -3.67
C ILE A 112 -2.82 4.10 -3.04
N GLY A 113 -2.21 3.07 -3.66
CA GLY A 113 -2.12 1.75 -3.10
C GLY A 113 -1.15 1.73 -1.92
N VAL A 114 -1.66 1.43 -0.73
CA VAL A 114 -0.87 1.48 0.50
C VAL A 114 -0.64 0.11 1.14
N SER A 115 -1.23 -0.95 0.57
CA SER A 115 -1.05 -2.36 0.98
C SER A 115 -0.92 -2.54 2.51
N GLY A 116 0.12 -3.21 2.99
CA GLY A 116 0.35 -3.45 4.41
C GLY A 116 0.78 -2.24 5.26
N ALA A 117 0.70 -1.01 4.75
CA ALA A 117 1.03 0.17 5.54
C ALA A 117 -0.01 0.43 6.64
N PHE A 118 -1.28 0.10 6.41
CA PHE A 118 -2.31 0.21 7.43
C PHE A 118 -2.04 -0.69 8.63
N ASP A 119 -1.47 -1.87 8.45
CA ASP A 119 -1.06 -2.75 9.56
C ASP A 119 -0.04 -2.06 10.49
N ILE A 120 0.86 -1.26 9.91
CA ILE A 120 1.88 -0.52 10.66
C ILE A 120 1.29 0.74 11.30
N LEU A 121 0.45 1.48 10.58
CA LEU A 121 -0.19 2.70 11.07
C LEU A 121 -1.22 2.40 12.18
N SER A 122 -1.84 1.22 12.15
CA SER A 122 -2.71 0.74 13.22
C SER A 122 -1.97 0.34 14.50
N GLY A 123 -0.62 0.23 14.44
CA GLY A 123 0.20 -0.29 15.52
C GLY A 123 0.18 -1.81 15.68
N LYS A 124 -0.52 -2.55 14.80
CA LYS A 124 -0.56 -4.01 14.81
C LYS A 124 0.78 -4.62 14.40
N ASP A 125 1.44 -4.03 13.39
CA ASP A 125 2.77 -4.41 12.97
C ASP A 125 3.82 -3.45 13.53
N LYS A 126 4.83 -4.01 14.19
CA LYS A 126 5.97 -3.21 14.67
C LYS A 126 6.77 -2.69 13.47
N LYS A 127 7.09 -1.40 13.49
CA LYS A 127 8.06 -0.82 12.54
C LYS A 127 9.38 -1.57 12.65
N ALA A 128 10.02 -1.84 11.50
CA ALA A 128 11.37 -2.40 11.52
C ALA A 128 12.31 -1.46 12.28
N PRO A 129 13.19 -1.97 13.15
CA PRO A 129 14.22 -1.17 13.80
C PRO A 129 15.09 -0.43 12.78
N ASP A 130 15.63 0.72 13.17
CA ASP A 130 16.39 1.54 12.24
C ASP A 130 17.66 0.84 11.73
N SER A 131 18.26 -0.04 12.55
CA SER A 131 19.37 -0.91 12.13
C SER A 131 19.03 -1.82 10.94
N PHE A 132 17.79 -2.33 10.87
CA PHE A 132 17.32 -3.13 9.73
C PHE A 132 16.96 -2.27 8.51
N LYS A 133 16.51 -1.02 8.74
CA LYS A 133 16.18 -0.07 7.66
C LYS A 133 17.45 0.40 6.95
N LEU A 134 18.46 0.81 7.71
CA LEU A 134 19.75 1.31 7.18
C LEU A 134 20.48 0.24 6.35
N LYS A 135 20.44 -1.01 6.80
CA LYS A 135 21.06 -2.14 6.09
C LYS A 135 20.21 -2.73 4.96
N GLY A 136 19.00 -2.22 4.73
CA GLY A 136 18.10 -2.73 3.68
C GLY A 136 17.40 -4.04 4.02
N TYR A 137 17.53 -4.57 5.25
CA TYR A 137 16.98 -5.86 5.69
C TYR A 137 15.57 -5.77 6.29
N THR A 138 14.79 -4.77 5.91
CA THR A 138 13.40 -4.62 6.36
C THR A 138 12.51 -5.81 6.01
N TRP A 139 12.82 -6.52 4.91
CA TRP A 139 12.12 -7.75 4.50
C TRP A 139 12.38 -8.89 5.48
N LEU A 140 13.62 -9.02 6.00
CA LEU A 140 13.99 -10.05 6.98
C LEU A 140 13.25 -9.82 8.30
N TRP A 141 13.16 -8.57 8.77
CA TRP A 141 12.35 -8.21 9.92
C TRP A 141 10.89 -8.64 9.78
N ARG A 142 10.28 -8.44 8.60
CA ARG A 142 8.91 -8.85 8.33
C ARG A 142 8.70 -10.36 8.36
N ILE A 143 9.72 -11.17 8.05
CA ILE A 143 9.69 -12.64 8.16
C ILE A 143 9.80 -13.04 9.63
N ILE A 144 10.73 -12.45 10.38
CA ILE A 144 10.92 -12.72 11.81
C ILE A 144 9.66 -12.36 12.59
N ALA A 145 9.06 -11.21 12.29
CA ALA A 145 7.84 -10.75 12.97
C ALA A 145 6.60 -11.58 12.62
N ARG A 146 6.59 -12.26 11.46
CA ARG A 146 5.47 -13.11 11.00
C ARG A 146 5.97 -14.33 10.23
N PRO A 147 6.35 -15.43 10.92
CA PRO A 147 6.98 -16.60 10.30
C PRO A 147 6.11 -17.30 9.24
N TYR A 148 4.78 -17.21 9.34
CA TYR A 148 3.89 -17.76 8.29
C TYR A 148 4.05 -17.09 6.91
N ARG A 149 4.69 -15.91 6.83
CA ARG A 149 4.99 -15.23 5.56
C ARG A 149 6.14 -15.91 4.79
N ILE A 150 6.83 -16.88 5.39
CA ILE A 150 7.91 -17.63 4.73
C ILE A 150 7.39 -18.38 3.48
N PHE A 151 6.12 -18.81 3.49
CA PHE A 151 5.48 -19.42 2.32
C PHE A 151 5.40 -18.48 1.11
N ARG A 152 5.40 -17.17 1.33
CA ARG A 152 5.50 -16.17 0.23
C ARG A 152 6.90 -16.13 -0.41
N MET A 153 7.94 -16.62 0.29
CA MET A 153 9.30 -16.70 -0.25
C MET A 153 9.40 -17.68 -1.43
N PHE A 154 8.59 -18.72 -1.47
CA PHE A 154 8.55 -19.61 -2.62
C PHE A 154 8.17 -18.88 -3.91
N ARG A 155 7.24 -17.92 -3.84
CA ARG A 155 6.90 -17.06 -4.99
C ARG A 155 8.05 -16.13 -5.40
N ILE A 156 8.80 -15.61 -4.42
CA ILE A 156 9.99 -14.80 -4.67
C ILE A 156 11.07 -15.64 -5.34
N LEU A 157 11.29 -16.87 -4.87
CA LEU A 157 12.25 -17.80 -5.46
C LEU A 157 11.86 -18.15 -6.91
N GLN A 158 10.59 -18.45 -7.18
CA GLN A 158 10.08 -18.64 -8.52
C GLN A 158 10.32 -17.42 -9.42
N PHE A 159 10.06 -16.21 -8.91
CA PHE A 159 10.33 -14.97 -9.63
C PHE A 159 11.82 -14.80 -9.96
N ILE A 160 12.71 -15.08 -9.01
CA ILE A 160 14.16 -15.01 -9.22
C ILE A 160 14.59 -16.00 -10.31
N ILE A 161 14.11 -17.24 -10.25
CA ILE A 161 14.38 -18.27 -11.26
C ILE A 161 13.88 -17.81 -12.64
N MET A 162 12.68 -17.27 -12.71
CA MET A 162 12.08 -16.76 -13.97
C MET A 162 12.92 -15.61 -14.55
N VAL A 163 13.38 -14.68 -13.73
CA VAL A 163 14.27 -13.58 -14.15
C VAL A 163 15.62 -14.10 -14.65
N LEU A 164 16.19 -15.09 -13.97
CA LEU A 164 17.45 -15.69 -14.42
C LEU A 164 17.32 -16.42 -15.76
N VAL A 165 16.25 -17.21 -15.91
CA VAL A 165 15.95 -17.93 -17.18
C VAL A 165 15.70 -16.93 -18.32
N SER A 166 14.95 -15.86 -18.08
CA SER A 166 14.69 -14.83 -19.10
C SER A 166 15.98 -14.13 -19.56
N ARG A 167 16.92 -13.90 -18.64
CA ARG A 167 18.24 -13.32 -18.97
C ARG A 167 19.07 -14.26 -19.83
N LEU A 168 19.09 -15.55 -19.49
CA LEU A 168 19.82 -16.55 -20.27
C LEU A 168 19.25 -16.70 -21.69
N LYS A 169 17.91 -16.67 -21.83
CA LYS A 169 17.26 -16.68 -23.15
C LYS A 169 17.59 -15.43 -23.97
N LYS A 170 17.61 -14.24 -23.34
CA LYS A 170 17.94 -13.00 -24.04
C LYS A 170 19.40 -12.97 -24.51
N LYS A 171 20.33 -13.56 -23.75
CA LYS A 171 21.73 -13.66 -24.13
C LYS A 171 21.95 -14.60 -25.33
N ARG A 172 21.19 -15.70 -25.42
CA ARG A 172 21.21 -16.62 -26.56
C ARG A 172 20.56 -16.11 -27.83
N ALA A 173 19.71 -15.11 -27.74
CA ALA A 173 19.05 -14.50 -28.90
C ALA A 173 19.86 -13.32 -29.52
N THR A 174 20.98 -12.94 -28.88
CA THR A 174 21.88 -11.88 -29.33
C THR A 174 23.26 -12.42 -29.78
N GLU A 175 23.48 -13.72 -29.72
CA GLU A 175 24.58 -14.47 -30.37
C GLU A 175 24.08 -15.17 -31.64
#